data_2f3dd5c1c7a33a632684a7ace0e42271
#
_entry.id   2f3dd5c1c7a33a632684a7ace0e42271
#
_cell.length_a   1.000
_cell.length_b   1.000
_cell.length_c   1.000
_cell.angle_alpha   90.00
_cell.angle_beta   90.00
_cell.angle_gamma   90.00
#
_symmetry.space_group_name_H-M   'P 1'
#
loop_
_entity.id
_entity.type
_entity.pdbx_description
1 polymer ?
#
loop_
_entity_poly.entity_id
_entity_poly.type
_entity_poly.pdbx_seq_one_letter_code
_entity_poly.pdbx_strand_id
1 'polypeptide(L)'
;MKNEEIVDSLKVIKCQHVSLEVSNVDVSLKFYRDFLGLKLSERHYANENPAIPFEMAFMRLGKQHHDLVLTHDPKRDYPEKIFNSGPAGIHHYAFECPNKKSFDMYLERAKEMSLEIVRGPVLHSAYQSKGDGTWGENWSFYVLDPDKHRIEIFCEMAEIDNAGCYIMKNGKKVPDKKVEEI
;
A
#
# COMPACT_ATOMS: atom_id res chain seq x y z
N MET A 1 4.86 -12.03 35.62
CA MET A 1 3.99 -12.23 34.46
C MET A 1 4.75 -13.09 33.46
N LYS A 2 4.14 -14.13 32.95
CA LYS A 2 4.72 -14.93 31.87
C LYS A 2 4.75 -14.10 30.59
N ASN A 3 5.71 -14.33 29.68
CA ASN A 3 5.83 -13.57 28.43
C ASN A 3 4.52 -13.53 27.61
N GLU A 4 3.74 -14.61 27.64
CA GLU A 4 2.42 -14.71 26.99
C GLU A 4 1.41 -13.70 27.53
N GLU A 5 1.33 -13.50 28.88
CA GLU A 5 0.42 -12.50 29.49
C GLU A 5 0.79 -11.07 29.14
N ILE A 6 2.09 -10.79 28.89
CA ILE A 6 2.56 -9.47 28.45
C ILE A 6 2.16 -9.23 27.00
N VAL A 7 2.35 -10.19 26.11
CA VAL A 7 2.00 -10.07 24.69
C VAL A 7 0.50 -9.86 24.52
N ASP A 8 -0.34 -10.58 25.26
CA ASP A 8 -1.81 -10.41 25.22
C ASP A 8 -2.28 -9.05 25.74
N SER A 9 -1.49 -8.38 26.57
CA SER A 9 -1.79 -7.02 27.06
C SER A 9 -1.30 -5.91 26.11
N LEU A 10 -0.38 -6.21 25.19
CA LEU A 10 0.17 -5.26 24.20
C LEU A 10 -0.66 -5.34 22.93
N LYS A 11 -1.46 -4.30 22.66
CA LYS A 11 -2.36 -4.28 21.51
C LYS A 11 -2.05 -3.15 20.54
N VAL A 12 -1.45 -3.49 19.39
CA VAL A 12 -1.42 -2.61 18.22
C VAL A 12 -2.75 -2.76 17.48
N ILE A 13 -3.46 -1.65 17.25
CA ILE A 13 -4.82 -1.69 16.67
C ILE A 13 -4.84 -1.69 15.14
N LYS A 14 -3.80 -1.15 14.48
CA LYS A 14 -3.66 -1.15 13.02
C LYS A 14 -2.28 -0.68 12.58
N CYS A 15 -1.90 -1.02 11.34
CA CYS A 15 -0.90 -0.29 10.59
C CYS A 15 -1.56 0.98 10.05
N GLN A 16 -1.03 2.17 10.38
CA GLN A 16 -1.73 3.44 10.11
C GLN A 16 -1.18 4.17 8.89
N HIS A 17 0.12 4.31 8.75
CA HIS A 17 0.73 5.02 7.64
C HIS A 17 2.04 4.37 7.20
N VAL A 18 2.50 4.76 6.03
CA VAL A 18 3.85 4.49 5.52
C VAL A 18 4.55 5.81 5.22
N SER A 19 5.85 5.89 5.52
CA SER A 19 6.71 7.00 5.12
C SER A 19 7.67 6.53 4.04
N LEU A 20 7.72 7.27 2.93
CA LEU A 20 8.56 6.98 1.77
C LEU A 20 9.63 8.06 1.62
N GLU A 21 10.87 7.64 1.42
CA GLU A 21 11.90 8.55 0.98
C GLU A 21 11.80 8.76 -0.53
N VAL A 22 11.71 10.02 -0.96
CA VAL A 22 11.51 10.42 -2.35
C VAL A 22 12.61 11.37 -2.80
N SER A 23 12.96 11.28 -4.08
CA SER A 23 13.97 12.15 -4.68
C SER A 23 13.49 13.61 -4.85
N ASN A 24 12.17 13.81 -4.97
CA ASN A 24 11.55 15.11 -5.11
C ASN A 24 10.11 15.10 -4.59
N VAL A 25 9.85 15.88 -3.52
CA VAL A 25 8.55 15.93 -2.87
C VAL A 25 7.46 16.46 -3.80
N ASP A 26 7.71 17.48 -4.64
CA ASP A 26 6.69 18.05 -5.53
C ASP A 26 6.27 17.06 -6.63
N VAL A 27 7.21 16.31 -7.19
CA VAL A 27 6.93 15.27 -8.18
C VAL A 27 6.07 14.16 -7.56
N SER A 28 6.43 13.72 -6.37
CA SER A 28 5.68 12.66 -5.66
C SER A 28 4.32 13.16 -5.18
N LEU A 29 4.21 14.38 -4.64
CA LEU A 29 2.92 15.00 -4.30
C LEU A 29 1.97 15.04 -5.50
N LYS A 30 2.48 15.48 -6.66
CA LYS A 30 1.69 15.51 -7.89
C LYS A 30 1.23 14.11 -8.28
N PHE A 31 2.12 13.12 -8.24
CA PHE A 31 1.80 11.73 -8.56
C PHE A 31 0.70 11.17 -7.65
N TYR A 32 0.87 11.23 -6.33
CA TYR A 32 -0.08 10.65 -5.37
C TYR A 32 -1.43 11.37 -5.38
N ARG A 33 -1.45 12.67 -5.61
CA ARG A 33 -2.68 13.44 -5.82
C ARG A 33 -3.38 13.03 -7.10
N ASP A 34 -2.66 13.02 -8.21
CA ASP A 34 -3.24 12.83 -9.54
C ASP A 34 -3.62 11.38 -9.79
N PHE A 35 -2.88 10.41 -9.28
CA PHE A 35 -3.20 8.98 -9.43
C PHE A 35 -4.19 8.49 -8.39
N LEU A 36 -3.92 8.70 -7.10
CA LEU A 36 -4.70 8.12 -6.00
C LEU A 36 -5.71 9.08 -5.37
N GLY A 37 -5.69 10.37 -5.72
CA GLY A 37 -6.58 11.37 -5.14
C GLY A 37 -6.23 11.75 -3.70
N LEU A 38 -5.00 11.48 -3.24
CA LEU A 38 -4.56 11.88 -1.91
C LEU A 38 -4.52 13.40 -1.78
N LYS A 39 -4.87 13.89 -0.61
CA LYS A 39 -4.88 15.32 -0.28
C LYS A 39 -3.73 15.64 0.67
N LEU A 40 -3.03 16.73 0.40
CA LEU A 40 -2.03 17.27 1.32
C LEU A 40 -2.71 17.78 2.59
N SER A 41 -2.17 17.38 3.74
CA SER A 41 -2.60 17.87 5.06
C SER A 41 -1.62 18.90 5.61
N GLU A 42 -0.33 18.63 5.49
CA GLU A 42 0.73 19.46 6.06
C GLU A 42 2.01 19.27 5.24
N ARG A 43 2.85 20.30 5.17
CA ARG A 43 4.19 20.25 4.58
C ARG A 43 5.16 21.00 5.46
N HIS A 44 6.30 20.39 5.75
CA HIS A 44 7.48 21.01 6.31
C HIS A 44 8.56 21.11 5.24
N TYR A 45 9.16 22.29 5.11
CA TYR A 45 10.34 22.45 4.26
C TYR A 45 11.62 22.16 5.03
N ALA A 46 12.65 21.71 4.34
CA ALA A 46 13.92 21.39 4.98
C ALA A 46 14.45 22.61 5.76
N ASN A 47 14.88 22.38 6.99
CA ASN A 47 15.44 23.37 7.92
C ASN A 47 14.45 24.43 8.47
N GLU A 48 13.16 24.32 8.25
CA GLU A 48 12.17 25.17 8.94
C GLU A 48 12.16 24.91 10.46
N ASN A 49 12.37 23.67 10.84
CA ASN A 49 12.51 23.26 12.24
C ASN A 49 13.90 22.62 12.44
N PRO A 50 14.74 23.15 13.36
CA PRO A 50 16.05 22.56 13.62
C PRO A 50 16.02 21.09 14.04
N ALA A 51 14.91 20.60 14.61
CA ALA A 51 14.72 19.20 14.97
C ALA A 51 14.36 18.31 13.76
N ILE A 52 13.96 18.90 12.63
CA ILE A 52 13.52 18.20 11.42
C ILE A 52 14.29 18.79 10.22
N PRO A 53 15.51 18.32 9.94
CA PRO A 53 16.37 18.90 8.90
C PRO A 53 15.96 18.54 7.46
N PHE A 54 15.03 17.63 7.28
CA PHE A 54 14.53 17.14 6.00
C PHE A 54 13.15 17.68 5.67
N GLU A 55 12.78 17.65 4.41
CA GLU A 55 11.46 18.02 3.95
C GLU A 55 10.48 16.86 4.14
N MET A 56 9.23 17.18 4.54
CA MET A 56 8.15 16.22 4.73
C MET A 56 6.83 16.74 4.16
N ALA A 57 6.08 15.87 3.50
CA ALA A 57 4.70 16.15 3.09
C ALA A 57 3.78 15.04 3.59
N PHE A 58 2.74 15.41 4.31
CA PHE A 58 1.77 14.51 4.92
C PHE A 58 0.51 14.47 4.06
N MET A 59 0.18 13.30 3.52
CA MET A 59 -0.97 13.12 2.63
C MET A 59 -2.00 12.17 3.23
N ARG A 60 -3.27 12.43 2.95
CA ARG A 60 -4.40 11.63 3.46
C ARG A 60 -5.36 11.18 2.39
N LEU A 61 -6.00 10.03 2.61
CA LEU A 61 -7.16 9.54 1.87
C LEU A 61 -8.47 10.05 2.48
N GLY A 62 -8.57 10.02 3.79
CA GLY A 62 -9.79 10.31 4.54
C GLY A 62 -9.68 11.49 5.49
N LYS A 63 -10.16 11.27 6.72
CA LYS A 63 -10.24 12.28 7.78
C LYS A 63 -9.03 12.30 8.73
N GLN A 64 -8.18 11.28 8.68
CA GLN A 64 -6.97 11.24 9.50
C GLN A 64 -5.97 12.26 8.98
N HIS A 65 -5.04 12.69 9.83
CA HIS A 65 -4.03 13.68 9.45
C HIS A 65 -3.21 13.19 8.25
N HIS A 66 -2.79 11.92 8.24
CA HIS A 66 -2.07 11.34 7.11
C HIS A 66 -2.23 9.81 7.06
N ASP A 67 -2.09 9.29 5.88
CA ASP A 67 -1.99 7.85 5.55
C ASP A 67 -0.68 7.56 4.81
N LEU A 68 -0.07 8.59 4.22
CA LEU A 68 1.20 8.56 3.52
C LEU A 68 2.05 9.77 3.91
N VAL A 69 3.35 9.56 4.14
CA VAL A 69 4.32 10.64 4.33
C VAL A 69 5.38 10.53 3.23
N LEU A 70 5.69 11.64 2.59
CA LEU A 70 6.81 11.78 1.65
C LEU A 70 7.93 12.52 2.37
N THR A 71 9.13 11.96 2.36
CA THR A 71 10.28 12.53 3.07
C THR A 71 11.45 12.69 2.10
N HIS A 72 12.08 13.86 2.09
CA HIS A 72 13.26 14.15 1.29
C HIS A 72 14.36 14.77 2.17
N ASP A 73 15.51 14.12 2.24
CA ASP A 73 16.69 14.67 2.90
C ASP A 73 17.61 15.31 1.85
N PRO A 74 17.76 16.65 1.83
CA PRO A 74 18.60 17.34 0.83
C PRO A 74 20.10 16.99 0.94
N LYS A 75 20.51 16.29 1.99
CA LYS A 75 21.91 15.83 2.19
C LYS A 75 22.16 14.43 1.64
N ARG A 76 21.13 13.74 1.17
CA ARG A 76 21.25 12.37 0.63
C ARG A 76 21.24 12.40 -0.90
N ASP A 77 21.99 11.48 -1.48
CA ASP A 77 21.87 11.17 -2.89
C ASP A 77 20.70 10.22 -3.14
N TYR A 78 19.96 10.49 -4.20
CA TYR A 78 18.84 9.66 -4.67
C TYR A 78 19.15 9.13 -6.08
N PRO A 79 20.02 8.10 -6.17
CA PRO A 79 20.31 7.49 -7.47
C PRO A 79 19.04 6.84 -8.03
N GLU A 80 18.93 6.79 -9.36
CA GLU A 80 17.82 6.12 -10.01
C GLU A 80 17.73 4.66 -9.53
N LYS A 81 16.56 4.31 -9.00
CA LYS A 81 16.30 2.94 -8.54
C LYS A 81 15.90 2.06 -9.71
N ILE A 82 16.48 0.87 -9.76
CA ILE A 82 16.02 -0.19 -10.65
C ILE A 82 15.09 -1.10 -9.83
N PHE A 83 13.87 -1.29 -10.30
CA PHE A 83 12.90 -2.14 -9.64
C PHE A 83 13.46 -3.56 -9.43
N ASN A 84 13.24 -4.13 -8.24
CA ASN A 84 13.78 -5.43 -7.80
C ASN A 84 15.31 -5.54 -7.73
N SER A 85 16.03 -4.43 -7.65
CA SER A 85 17.46 -4.42 -7.39
C SER A 85 17.80 -3.71 -6.07
N GLY A 86 18.94 -4.01 -5.49
CA GLY A 86 19.41 -3.40 -4.24
C GLY A 86 19.12 -4.23 -2.98
N PRO A 87 19.36 -3.66 -1.79
CA PRO A 87 19.13 -4.34 -0.51
C PRO A 87 17.66 -4.61 -0.26
N ALA A 88 17.37 -5.58 0.62
CA ALA A 88 16.01 -5.86 1.06
C ALA A 88 15.35 -4.62 1.69
N GLY A 89 14.07 -4.41 1.38
CA GLY A 89 13.27 -3.28 1.84
C GLY A 89 11.78 -3.58 1.73
N ILE A 90 10.96 -2.54 1.71
CA ILE A 90 9.52 -2.70 1.47
C ILE A 90 9.31 -3.18 0.03
N HIS A 91 8.70 -4.35 -0.13
CA HIS A 91 8.43 -4.92 -1.45
C HIS A 91 7.33 -4.15 -2.18
N HIS A 92 6.23 -3.84 -1.50
CA HIS A 92 5.14 -2.97 -1.96
C HIS A 92 4.30 -2.51 -0.76
N TYR A 93 3.47 -1.54 -0.99
CA TYR A 93 2.37 -1.13 -0.11
C TYR A 93 1.11 -1.01 -0.95
N ALA A 94 -0.06 -1.16 -0.31
CA ALA A 94 -1.30 -1.41 -1.02
C ALA A 94 -2.40 -0.41 -0.66
N PHE A 95 -3.22 -0.07 -1.67
CA PHE A 95 -4.44 0.73 -1.52
C PHE A 95 -5.65 -0.07 -1.98
N GLU A 96 -6.65 -0.17 -1.12
CA GLU A 96 -7.90 -0.87 -1.40
C GLU A 96 -8.90 0.02 -2.13
N CYS A 97 -9.41 -0.49 -3.24
CA CYS A 97 -10.57 0.06 -3.94
C CYS A 97 -11.86 -0.50 -3.34
N PRO A 98 -12.96 0.28 -3.28
CA PRO A 98 -14.20 -0.18 -2.67
C PRO A 98 -14.85 -1.36 -3.42
N ASN A 99 -14.56 -1.56 -4.69
CA ASN A 99 -15.12 -2.62 -5.52
C ASN A 99 -14.38 -2.77 -6.86
N LYS A 100 -14.72 -3.82 -7.61
CA LYS A 100 -14.11 -4.14 -8.91
C LYS A 100 -14.26 -3.01 -9.95
N LYS A 101 -15.39 -2.28 -9.95
CA LYS A 101 -15.59 -1.16 -10.88
C LYS A 101 -14.57 -0.06 -10.62
N SER A 102 -14.35 0.31 -9.37
CA SER A 102 -13.35 1.31 -9.00
C SER A 102 -11.93 0.83 -9.33
N PHE A 103 -11.63 -0.44 -9.10
CA PHE A 103 -10.37 -1.07 -9.50
C PHE A 103 -10.12 -0.93 -11.02
N ASP A 104 -11.12 -1.24 -11.85
CA ASP A 104 -10.99 -1.10 -13.31
C ASP A 104 -10.77 0.36 -13.74
N MET A 105 -11.41 1.31 -13.08
CA MET A 105 -11.18 2.74 -13.31
C MET A 105 -9.74 3.16 -12.96
N TYR A 106 -9.16 2.64 -11.88
CA TYR A 106 -7.76 2.90 -11.54
C TYR A 106 -6.79 2.25 -12.53
N LEU A 107 -7.11 1.08 -13.05
CA LEU A 107 -6.30 0.43 -14.09
C LEU A 107 -6.29 1.27 -15.39
N GLU A 108 -7.45 1.79 -15.83
CA GLU A 108 -7.51 2.68 -16.99
C GLU A 108 -6.77 4.00 -16.72
N ARG A 109 -6.94 4.59 -15.54
CA ARG A 109 -6.20 5.80 -15.15
C ARG A 109 -4.68 5.59 -15.16
N ALA A 110 -4.20 4.45 -14.68
CA ALA A 110 -2.77 4.12 -14.75
C ALA A 110 -2.27 4.10 -16.21
N LYS A 111 -3.05 3.56 -17.13
CA LYS A 111 -2.74 3.56 -18.57
C LYS A 111 -2.77 4.97 -19.16
N GLU A 112 -3.81 5.77 -18.87
CA GLU A 112 -3.93 7.17 -19.31
C GLU A 112 -2.74 8.02 -18.85
N MET A 113 -2.28 7.79 -17.63
CA MET A 113 -1.11 8.46 -17.07
C MET A 113 0.23 7.86 -17.54
N SER A 114 0.19 6.81 -18.39
CA SER A 114 1.38 6.08 -18.87
C SER A 114 2.25 5.55 -17.73
N LEU A 115 1.64 5.11 -16.63
CA LEU A 115 2.37 4.54 -15.50
C LEU A 115 2.93 3.16 -15.86
N GLU A 116 4.09 2.84 -15.31
CA GLU A 116 4.71 1.53 -15.49
C GLU A 116 3.94 0.48 -14.66
N ILE A 117 3.16 -0.37 -15.35
CA ILE A 117 2.45 -1.48 -14.72
C ILE A 117 3.39 -2.69 -14.71
N VAL A 118 3.89 -3.05 -13.53
CA VAL A 118 4.90 -4.13 -13.37
C VAL A 118 4.29 -5.51 -13.16
N ARG A 119 2.99 -5.59 -12.81
CA ARG A 119 2.23 -6.83 -12.68
C ARG A 119 0.73 -6.58 -12.75
N GLY A 120 -0.01 -7.54 -13.28
CA GLY A 120 -1.47 -7.57 -13.29
C GLY A 120 -2.11 -6.93 -14.53
N PRO A 121 -3.45 -6.84 -14.56
CA PRO A 121 -4.34 -7.28 -13.48
C PRO A 121 -4.27 -8.78 -13.23
N VAL A 122 -4.27 -9.20 -11.98
CA VAL A 122 -4.20 -10.59 -11.54
C VAL A 122 -5.26 -10.86 -10.47
N LEU A 123 -5.84 -12.05 -10.51
CA LEU A 123 -6.72 -12.54 -9.46
C LEU A 123 -5.87 -13.41 -8.50
N HIS A 124 -5.68 -12.95 -7.30
CA HIS A 124 -5.05 -13.71 -6.22
C HIS A 124 -6.08 -14.66 -5.62
N SER A 125 -6.20 -15.84 -6.19
CA SER A 125 -7.17 -16.85 -5.74
C SER A 125 -6.63 -18.26 -5.97
N ALA A 126 -6.72 -19.08 -4.95
CA ALA A 126 -6.54 -20.52 -5.06
C ALA A 126 -7.87 -21.26 -5.31
N TYR A 127 -8.99 -20.56 -5.11
CA TYR A 127 -10.33 -21.12 -5.20
C TYR A 127 -11.03 -20.84 -6.54
N GLN A 128 -10.81 -19.69 -7.14
CA GLN A 128 -11.45 -19.29 -8.39
C GLN A 128 -10.64 -19.76 -9.61
N SER A 129 -11.32 -20.19 -10.66
CA SER A 129 -10.71 -20.85 -11.83
C SER A 129 -9.68 -20.01 -12.61
N LYS A 130 -9.66 -18.70 -12.42
CA LYS A 130 -8.68 -17.78 -13.06
C LYS A 130 -7.65 -17.26 -12.10
N GLY A 131 -7.62 -17.79 -10.89
CA GLY A 131 -6.72 -17.34 -9.83
C GLY A 131 -5.29 -17.88 -10.03
N ASP A 132 -4.33 -17.22 -9.40
CA ASP A 132 -2.90 -17.52 -9.46
C ASP A 132 -2.44 -18.54 -8.40
N GLY A 133 -3.37 -19.11 -7.63
CA GLY A 133 -3.10 -20.10 -6.60
C GLY A 133 -2.83 -19.53 -5.19
N THR A 134 -2.88 -18.22 -4.99
CA THR A 134 -2.77 -17.60 -3.68
C THR A 134 -4.15 -17.38 -3.03
N TRP A 135 -4.19 -17.18 -1.70
CA TRP A 135 -5.45 -17.19 -0.93
C TRP A 135 -6.00 -15.80 -0.59
N GLY A 136 -5.59 -14.74 -1.30
CA GLY A 136 -6.10 -13.39 -1.06
C GLY A 136 -7.54 -13.18 -1.52
N GLU A 137 -8.01 -13.96 -2.48
CA GLU A 137 -9.33 -13.86 -3.13
C GLU A 137 -9.63 -12.44 -3.66
N ASN A 138 -8.58 -11.72 -4.08
CA ASN A 138 -8.63 -10.32 -4.48
C ASN A 138 -8.05 -10.10 -5.88
N TRP A 139 -8.57 -9.06 -6.56
CA TRP A 139 -7.96 -8.54 -7.77
C TRP A 139 -6.89 -7.53 -7.43
N SER A 140 -5.73 -7.61 -8.11
CA SER A 140 -4.62 -6.69 -7.91
C SER A 140 -3.96 -6.29 -9.22
N PHE A 141 -3.42 -5.07 -9.27
CA PHE A 141 -2.37 -4.70 -10.21
C PHE A 141 -1.33 -3.82 -9.50
N TYR A 142 -0.14 -3.75 -10.08
CA TYR A 142 1.00 -3.11 -9.46
C TYR A 142 1.62 -2.09 -10.40
N VAL A 143 1.84 -0.85 -9.90
CA VAL A 143 2.51 0.23 -10.62
C VAL A 143 3.71 0.73 -9.85
N LEU A 144 4.60 1.44 -10.52
CA LEU A 144 5.70 2.15 -9.88
C LEU A 144 5.39 3.64 -9.74
N ASP A 145 5.76 4.22 -8.60
CA ASP A 145 5.80 5.67 -8.42
C ASP A 145 7.06 6.27 -9.07
N PRO A 146 7.24 7.61 -9.07
CA PRO A 146 8.42 8.24 -9.67
C PRO A 146 9.76 7.75 -9.13
N ASP A 147 9.82 7.33 -7.87
CA ASP A 147 11.01 6.80 -7.21
C ASP A 147 11.11 5.27 -7.25
N LYS A 148 10.27 4.62 -8.06
CA LYS A 148 10.21 3.16 -8.23
C LYS A 148 9.78 2.40 -6.99
N HIS A 149 9.03 3.04 -6.09
CA HIS A 149 8.29 2.30 -5.08
C HIS A 149 7.11 1.58 -5.74
N ARG A 150 6.94 0.31 -5.40
CA ARG A 150 5.87 -0.51 -5.93
C ARG A 150 4.58 -0.31 -5.15
N ILE A 151 3.53 0.09 -5.85
CA ILE A 151 2.19 0.31 -5.33
C ILE A 151 1.28 -0.80 -5.83
N GLU A 152 0.54 -1.44 -4.93
CA GLU A 152 -0.55 -2.34 -5.26
C GLU A 152 -1.88 -1.60 -5.19
N ILE A 153 -2.70 -1.75 -6.22
CA ILE A 153 -4.11 -1.37 -6.19
C ILE A 153 -4.92 -2.66 -6.19
N PHE A 154 -5.78 -2.83 -5.19
CA PHE A 154 -6.55 -4.06 -5.06
C PHE A 154 -8.00 -3.83 -4.66
N CYS A 155 -8.82 -4.86 -4.81
CA CYS A 155 -10.20 -4.89 -4.32
C CYS A 155 -10.62 -6.32 -3.96
N GLU A 156 -11.68 -6.45 -3.16
CA GLU A 156 -12.36 -7.71 -2.87
C GLU A 156 -11.51 -8.73 -2.06
N MET A 157 -10.56 -8.24 -1.25
CA MET A 157 -9.76 -9.12 -0.40
C MET A 157 -10.63 -9.91 0.59
N ALA A 158 -10.38 -11.20 0.71
CA ALA A 158 -11.06 -12.06 1.68
C ALA A 158 -10.82 -11.60 3.12
N GLU A 159 -11.79 -11.84 3.95
CA GLU A 159 -11.72 -11.68 5.39
C GLU A 159 -11.55 -13.04 6.06
N ILE A 160 -11.14 -13.05 7.32
CA ILE A 160 -11.02 -14.25 8.14
C ILE A 160 -12.08 -14.19 9.22
N ASP A 161 -12.94 -15.22 9.33
CA ASP A 161 -13.95 -15.31 10.39
C ASP A 161 -13.34 -15.75 11.74
N ASN A 162 -14.16 -15.70 12.79
CA ASN A 162 -13.73 -16.10 14.14
C ASN A 162 -13.32 -17.58 14.26
N ALA A 163 -13.67 -18.41 13.27
CA ALA A 163 -13.27 -19.81 13.20
C ALA A 163 -12.02 -20.04 12.34
N GLY A 164 -11.38 -18.96 11.89
CA GLY A 164 -10.21 -18.99 11.01
C GLY A 164 -10.51 -19.36 9.56
N CYS A 165 -11.78 -19.27 9.12
CA CYS A 165 -12.17 -19.59 7.76
C CYS A 165 -12.12 -18.36 6.87
N TYR A 166 -11.69 -18.51 5.62
CA TYR A 166 -11.68 -17.46 4.62
C TYR A 166 -13.11 -17.15 4.13
N ILE A 167 -13.47 -15.88 4.12
CA ILE A 167 -14.77 -15.37 3.65
C ILE A 167 -14.51 -14.32 2.58
N MET A 168 -15.04 -14.54 1.39
CA MET A 168 -15.01 -13.57 0.29
C MET A 168 -15.89 -12.35 0.62
N LYS A 169 -15.62 -11.20 0.01
CA LYS A 169 -16.40 -9.95 0.18
C LYS A 169 -17.92 -10.10 -0.06
N ASN A 170 -18.34 -11.06 -0.87
CA ASN A 170 -19.75 -11.39 -1.08
C ASN A 170 -20.36 -12.28 0.01
N GLY A 171 -19.63 -12.55 1.10
CA GLY A 171 -20.06 -13.41 2.22
C GLY A 171 -19.91 -14.92 1.96
N LYS A 172 -19.44 -15.31 0.78
CA LYS A 172 -19.23 -16.73 0.46
C LYS A 172 -17.99 -17.25 1.17
N LYS A 173 -18.13 -18.34 1.94
CA LYS A 173 -16.96 -19.03 2.51
C LYS A 173 -16.15 -19.72 1.44
N VAL A 174 -14.83 -19.64 1.55
CA VAL A 174 -13.92 -20.44 0.74
C VAL A 174 -13.86 -21.84 1.35
N PRO A 175 -14.30 -22.87 0.63
CA PRO A 175 -14.35 -24.22 1.18
C PRO A 175 -12.97 -24.72 1.60
N ASP A 176 -12.95 -25.49 2.69
CA ASP A 176 -11.80 -26.27 3.16
C ASP A 176 -10.51 -25.47 3.45
N LYS A 177 -10.60 -24.13 3.47
CA LYS A 177 -9.44 -23.31 3.84
C LYS A 177 -9.66 -22.62 5.19
N LYS A 178 -8.70 -22.86 6.07
CA LYS A 178 -8.51 -22.15 7.34
C LYS A 178 -7.12 -21.54 7.36
N VAL A 179 -6.95 -20.51 8.19
CA VAL A 179 -5.61 -19.97 8.47
C VAL A 179 -4.74 -21.06 9.09
N GLU A 180 -3.46 -21.02 8.76
CA GLU A 180 -2.47 -21.86 9.41
C GLU A 180 -2.14 -21.23 10.77
N GLU A 181 -2.24 -22.01 11.84
CA GLU A 181 -1.75 -21.61 13.16
C GLU A 181 -0.21 -21.71 13.14
N ILE A 182 0.46 -20.60 13.50
CA ILE A 182 1.93 -20.53 13.59
C ILE A 182 2.35 -20.74 15.05
#